data_fc6472d391b7cc3f16cd9007d11f85b8
#
_entry.id   fc6472d391b7cc3f16cd9007d11f85b8
#
_cell.length_a   1.000
_cell.length_b   1.000
_cell.length_c   1.000
_cell.angle_alpha   90.00
_cell.angle_beta   90.00
_cell.angle_gamma   90.00
#
_symmetry.space_group_name_H-M   'P 1'
#
loop_
_entity.id
_entity.type
_entity.pdbx_description
1 polymer ?
#
loop_
_entity_poly.entity_id
_entity_poly.type
_entity_poly.pdbx_seq_one_letter_code
_entity_poly.pdbx_strand_id
1 'polypeptide(L)'
;MGLAKRIIPCLDVDNGRVVKGVQFVNIRDAGDPVEVAKRYDDEGADELTFLDITASSDDRETMVHVVEDVAGQVFIPLTVGGGIRELSDIRRMLNAGADKVAINTAAVFNPKFVKEAADKFGSQCIVVAIDAKSVSKEGEPPRWEIFTHGGRKPTGIDAIEWAQRMVEYGAGEILLTSMDRDGTKIGFDIPLTSAICDAVSVPVIASGGVGNLDHLVEGVTEGHADAVLAASIFHFAEYSVEEAKRHMAAKGIEVRL
;
A
#
# COMPACT_ATOMS: atom_id res chain seq x y z
N MET A 1 20.90 -10.69 -12.09
CA MET A 1 20.04 -11.01 -10.91
C MET A 1 19.40 -9.72 -10.50
N GLY A 2 18.07 -9.62 -10.65
CA GLY A 2 17.29 -8.49 -10.14
C GLY A 2 17.00 -8.69 -8.64
N LEU A 3 16.43 -7.65 -7.99
CA LEU A 3 15.87 -7.81 -6.65
C LEU A 3 14.58 -8.64 -6.74
N ALA A 4 14.37 -9.55 -5.78
CA ALA A 4 13.15 -10.33 -5.72
C ALA A 4 11.93 -9.39 -5.58
N LYS A 5 10.88 -9.65 -6.36
CA LYS A 5 9.62 -8.93 -6.27
C LYS A 5 8.87 -9.38 -5.02
N ARG A 6 8.14 -8.45 -4.39
CA ARG A 6 7.46 -8.69 -3.12
C ARG A 6 5.95 -8.82 -3.33
N ILE A 7 5.33 -9.74 -2.62
CA ILE A 7 3.87 -9.85 -2.50
C ILE A 7 3.47 -9.38 -1.11
N ILE A 8 2.61 -8.37 -1.06
CA ILE A 8 2.21 -7.67 0.16
C ILE A 8 0.69 -7.79 0.34
N PRO A 9 0.20 -8.66 1.23
CA PRO A 9 -1.20 -8.62 1.64
C PRO A 9 -1.52 -7.30 2.35
N CYS A 10 -2.70 -6.73 2.04
CA CYS A 10 -3.20 -5.51 2.67
C CYS A 10 -4.43 -5.82 3.52
N LEU A 11 -4.43 -5.36 4.76
CA LEU A 11 -5.53 -5.48 5.70
C LEU A 11 -6.11 -4.10 6.01
N ASP A 12 -7.35 -3.86 5.59
CA ASP A 12 -8.11 -2.71 6.06
C ASP A 12 -8.57 -3.00 7.49
N VAL A 13 -8.28 -2.10 8.42
CA VAL A 13 -8.65 -2.24 9.83
C VAL A 13 -9.66 -1.15 10.21
N ASP A 14 -10.77 -1.56 10.80
CA ASP A 14 -11.78 -0.68 11.35
C ASP A 14 -12.12 -1.11 12.78
N ASN A 15 -11.97 -0.20 13.73
CA ASN A 15 -12.21 -0.46 15.17
C ASN A 15 -11.51 -1.74 15.68
N GLY A 16 -10.25 -1.96 15.28
CA GLY A 16 -9.45 -3.11 15.71
C GLY A 16 -9.82 -4.45 15.06
N ARG A 17 -10.66 -4.46 14.04
CA ARG A 17 -11.04 -5.65 13.26
C ARG A 17 -10.58 -5.53 11.81
N VAL A 18 -10.13 -6.63 11.24
CA VAL A 18 -9.91 -6.67 9.79
C VAL A 18 -11.25 -6.63 9.10
N VAL A 19 -11.36 -5.74 8.15
CA VAL A 19 -12.60 -5.54 7.39
C VAL A 19 -12.33 -5.56 5.90
N LYS A 20 -13.35 -5.86 5.12
CA LYS A 20 -13.31 -5.75 3.66
C LYS A 20 -14.58 -5.13 3.13
N GLY A 21 -14.40 -4.11 2.31
CA GLY A 21 -15.46 -3.46 1.55
C GLY A 21 -15.06 -3.33 0.07
N VAL A 22 -16.05 -3.07 -0.79
CA VAL A 22 -15.81 -2.64 -2.17
C VAL A 22 -15.91 -1.10 -2.15
N GLN A 23 -14.83 -0.40 -2.54
CA GLN A 23 -14.76 1.07 -2.52
C GLN A 23 -15.18 1.67 -1.16
N PHE A 24 -14.78 1.04 -0.05
CA PHE A 24 -15.12 1.43 1.34
C PHE A 24 -16.64 1.43 1.64
N VAL A 25 -17.43 0.70 0.87
CA VAL A 25 -18.88 0.53 1.07
C VAL A 25 -19.18 -0.95 1.33
N ASN A 26 -20.23 -1.23 2.11
CA ASN A 26 -20.63 -2.60 2.51
C ASN A 26 -19.51 -3.37 3.22
N ILE A 27 -18.89 -2.72 4.21
CA ILE A 27 -17.82 -3.27 5.03
C ILE A 27 -18.30 -4.56 5.73
N ARG A 28 -17.52 -5.65 5.56
CA ARG A 28 -17.74 -6.94 6.23
C ARG A 28 -16.53 -7.25 7.11
N ASP A 29 -16.78 -7.80 8.30
CA ASP A 29 -15.73 -8.33 9.17
C ASP A 29 -15.02 -9.50 8.46
N ALA A 30 -13.69 -9.44 8.42
CA ALA A 30 -12.84 -10.43 7.79
C ALA A 30 -11.92 -11.16 8.79
N GLY A 31 -12.07 -10.89 10.09
CA GLY A 31 -11.41 -11.63 11.15
C GLY A 31 -10.59 -10.81 12.13
N ASP A 32 -9.89 -11.53 12.99
CA ASP A 32 -8.93 -10.96 13.93
C ASP A 32 -7.63 -10.57 13.22
N PRO A 33 -7.10 -9.35 13.42
CA PRO A 33 -5.89 -8.89 12.74
C PRO A 33 -4.67 -9.78 12.99
N VAL A 34 -4.51 -10.29 14.20
CA VAL A 34 -3.36 -11.14 14.57
C VAL A 34 -3.44 -12.50 13.88
N GLU A 35 -4.61 -13.13 13.89
CA GLU A 35 -4.82 -14.42 13.23
C GLU A 35 -4.62 -14.31 11.72
N VAL A 36 -5.14 -13.25 11.10
CA VAL A 36 -5.00 -13.00 9.65
C VAL A 36 -3.56 -12.71 9.28
N ALA A 37 -2.87 -11.86 10.05
CA ALA A 37 -1.46 -11.52 9.83
C ALA A 37 -0.56 -12.75 9.95
N LYS A 38 -0.77 -13.57 10.98
CA LYS A 38 -0.01 -14.82 11.19
C LYS A 38 -0.21 -15.81 10.04
N ARG A 39 -1.44 -15.94 9.54
CA ARG A 39 -1.70 -16.78 8.37
C ARG A 39 -0.88 -16.33 7.16
N TYR A 40 -0.80 -15.02 6.88
CA TYR A 40 -0.02 -14.51 5.76
C TYR A 40 1.49 -14.67 5.95
N ASP A 41 1.99 -14.55 7.18
CA ASP A 41 3.39 -14.85 7.52
C ASP A 41 3.69 -16.34 7.26
N ASP A 42 2.83 -17.24 7.76
CA ASP A 42 2.94 -18.69 7.54
C ASP A 42 2.83 -19.07 6.04
N GLU A 43 2.07 -18.34 5.23
CA GLU A 43 1.97 -18.49 3.77
C GLU A 43 3.16 -17.88 3.02
N GLY A 44 4.09 -17.24 3.71
CA GLY A 44 5.32 -16.67 3.16
C GLY A 44 5.14 -15.31 2.50
N ALA A 45 4.24 -14.45 2.96
CA ALA A 45 4.17 -13.06 2.54
C ALA A 45 5.53 -12.35 2.75
N ASP A 46 5.88 -11.42 1.88
CA ASP A 46 7.14 -10.68 2.01
C ASP A 46 7.05 -9.53 3.00
N GLU A 47 5.89 -8.93 3.12
CA GLU A 47 5.54 -7.83 4.02
C GLU A 47 4.03 -7.85 4.26
N LEU A 48 3.58 -7.08 5.26
CA LEU A 48 2.16 -6.80 5.52
C LEU A 48 1.91 -5.29 5.49
N THR A 49 0.73 -4.90 5.03
CA THR A 49 0.27 -3.51 5.13
C THR A 49 -1.05 -3.47 5.88
N PHE A 50 -1.11 -2.66 6.94
CA PHE A 50 -2.34 -2.33 7.65
C PHE A 50 -2.75 -0.90 7.30
N LEU A 51 -4.00 -0.74 6.88
CA LEU A 51 -4.61 0.56 6.61
C LEU A 51 -5.73 0.79 7.61
N ASP A 52 -5.51 1.70 8.55
CA ASP A 52 -6.56 2.17 9.44
C ASP A 52 -7.53 3.05 8.65
N ILE A 53 -8.74 2.53 8.45
CA ILE A 53 -9.84 3.23 7.78
C ILE A 53 -10.81 3.86 8.77
N THR A 54 -10.54 3.79 10.07
CA THR A 54 -11.37 4.34 11.13
C THR A 54 -11.41 5.87 11.06
N ALA A 55 -12.59 6.45 11.16
CA ALA A 55 -12.79 7.89 10.91
C ALA A 55 -12.47 8.77 12.12
N SER A 56 -12.32 8.22 13.35
CA SER A 56 -12.25 9.01 14.57
C SER A 56 -10.85 9.11 15.18
N SER A 57 -10.64 10.17 15.99
CA SER A 57 -9.38 10.37 16.71
C SER A 57 -9.24 9.48 17.94
N ASP A 58 -10.34 8.97 18.47
CA ASP A 58 -10.39 8.20 19.71
C ASP A 58 -9.96 6.73 19.48
N ASP A 59 -9.97 6.29 18.22
CA ASP A 59 -9.65 4.91 17.84
C ASP A 59 -8.15 4.67 17.57
N ARG A 60 -7.31 5.70 17.69
CA ARG A 60 -5.84 5.57 17.45
C ARG A 60 -5.15 4.68 18.47
N GLU A 61 -5.61 4.66 19.72
CA GLU A 61 -5.04 3.76 20.72
C GLU A 61 -5.35 2.31 20.40
N THR A 62 -6.54 2.04 19.86
CA THR A 62 -6.91 0.70 19.38
C THR A 62 -5.96 0.22 18.29
N MET A 63 -5.60 1.10 17.35
CA MET A 63 -4.65 0.74 16.28
C MET A 63 -3.24 0.47 16.81
N VAL A 64 -2.77 1.22 17.81
CA VAL A 64 -1.47 0.97 18.46
C VAL A 64 -1.45 -0.43 19.07
N HIS A 65 -2.48 -0.82 19.81
CA HIS A 65 -2.58 -2.17 20.40
C HIS A 65 -2.63 -3.27 19.32
N VAL A 66 -3.38 -3.06 18.24
CA VAL A 66 -3.39 -4.02 17.11
C VAL A 66 -1.99 -4.19 16.54
N VAL A 67 -1.24 -3.11 16.36
CA VAL A 67 0.14 -3.15 15.85
C VAL A 67 1.06 -3.88 16.82
N GLU A 68 0.97 -3.61 18.12
CA GLU A 68 1.74 -4.30 19.17
C GLU A 68 1.47 -5.81 19.19
N ASP A 69 0.19 -6.19 19.14
CA ASP A 69 -0.22 -7.59 19.14
C ASP A 69 0.26 -8.35 17.90
N VAL A 70 0.12 -7.73 16.73
CA VAL A 70 0.58 -8.30 15.45
C VAL A 70 2.10 -8.39 15.40
N ALA A 71 2.82 -7.32 15.75
CA ALA A 71 4.29 -7.29 15.75
C ALA A 71 4.90 -8.32 16.72
N GLY A 72 4.15 -8.70 17.75
CA GLY A 72 4.56 -9.78 18.66
C GLY A 72 4.41 -11.20 18.09
N GLN A 73 3.75 -11.37 16.95
CA GLN A 73 3.38 -12.68 16.39
C GLN A 73 3.89 -12.91 14.96
N VAL A 74 4.24 -11.87 14.22
CA VAL A 74 4.75 -11.97 12.85
C VAL A 74 6.18 -11.47 12.75
N PHE A 75 6.94 -12.02 11.79
CA PHE A 75 8.37 -11.75 11.63
C PHE A 75 8.72 -11.15 10.26
N ILE A 76 7.70 -10.75 9.50
CA ILE A 76 7.83 -10.02 8.23
C ILE A 76 7.58 -8.52 8.46
N PRO A 77 8.16 -7.63 7.64
CA PRO A 77 7.98 -6.19 7.80
C PRO A 77 6.52 -5.77 7.81
N LEU A 78 6.16 -4.88 8.71
CA LEU A 78 4.83 -4.32 8.87
C LEU A 78 4.80 -2.84 8.51
N THR A 79 4.01 -2.48 7.51
CA THR A 79 3.68 -1.10 7.17
C THR A 79 2.32 -0.72 7.74
N VAL A 80 2.23 0.41 8.43
CA VAL A 80 0.98 0.92 9.00
C VAL A 80 0.63 2.26 8.36
N GLY A 81 -0.56 2.36 7.79
CA GLY A 81 -1.11 3.58 7.20
C GLY A 81 -2.46 3.96 7.81
N GLY A 82 -2.90 5.17 7.51
CA GLY A 82 -4.11 5.76 8.10
C GLY A 82 -3.82 6.59 9.35
N GLY A 83 -4.46 7.74 9.47
CA GLY A 83 -4.39 8.59 10.66
C GLY A 83 -3.05 9.26 10.97
N ILE A 84 -1.98 9.04 10.23
CA ILE A 84 -0.65 9.65 10.44
C ILE A 84 -0.69 11.13 10.06
N ARG A 85 -0.46 12.02 11.02
CA ARG A 85 -0.59 13.48 10.85
C ARG A 85 0.63 14.26 11.35
N GLU A 86 1.36 13.71 12.32
CA GLU A 86 2.50 14.36 12.95
C GLU A 86 3.62 13.36 13.32
N LEU A 87 4.80 13.87 13.64
CA LEU A 87 5.97 13.03 13.96
C LEU A 87 5.77 12.15 15.20
N SER A 88 4.91 12.55 16.11
CA SER A 88 4.53 11.75 17.28
C SER A 88 3.72 10.51 16.91
N ASP A 89 2.85 10.60 15.88
CA ASP A 89 2.11 9.44 15.36
C ASP A 89 3.07 8.41 14.77
N ILE A 90 4.03 8.87 13.95
CA ILE A 90 5.07 8.00 13.39
C ILE A 90 5.85 7.30 14.48
N ARG A 91 6.33 8.05 15.48
CA ARG A 91 7.07 7.48 16.61
C ARG A 91 6.26 6.43 17.35
N ARG A 92 4.97 6.69 17.57
CA ARG A 92 4.06 5.78 18.26
C ARG A 92 3.92 4.46 17.51
N MET A 93 3.69 4.49 16.18
CA MET A 93 3.58 3.29 15.36
C MET A 93 4.89 2.50 15.28
N LEU A 94 6.03 3.17 15.11
CA LEU A 94 7.33 2.51 15.14
C LEU A 94 7.65 1.88 16.49
N ASN A 95 7.30 2.55 17.59
CA ASN A 95 7.47 1.99 18.94
C ASN A 95 6.55 0.79 19.21
N ALA A 96 5.36 0.76 18.60
CA ALA A 96 4.43 -0.36 18.67
C ALA A 96 4.90 -1.59 17.86
N GLY A 97 5.93 -1.43 17.02
CA GLY A 97 6.53 -2.52 16.26
C GLY A 97 6.32 -2.46 14.74
N ALA A 98 5.72 -1.37 14.22
CA ALA A 98 5.71 -1.14 12.77
C ALA A 98 7.14 -0.87 12.27
N ASP A 99 7.49 -1.40 11.10
CA ASP A 99 8.76 -1.12 10.41
C ASP A 99 8.67 0.13 9.55
N LYS A 100 7.49 0.38 8.99
CA LYS A 100 7.21 1.51 8.09
C LYS A 100 5.87 2.15 8.43
N VAL A 101 5.74 3.41 8.08
CA VAL A 101 4.47 4.15 8.13
C VAL A 101 4.12 4.71 6.77
N ALA A 102 2.84 4.60 6.38
CA ALA A 102 2.34 5.15 5.12
C ALA A 102 1.62 6.48 5.36
N ILE A 103 2.09 7.53 4.67
CA ILE A 103 1.59 8.91 4.78
C ILE A 103 0.91 9.29 3.47
N ASN A 104 -0.35 9.73 3.51
CA ASN A 104 -1.09 10.22 2.34
C ASN A 104 -1.52 11.68 2.54
N THR A 105 -2.72 11.91 3.04
CA THR A 105 -3.37 13.22 3.15
C THR A 105 -2.50 14.27 3.87
N ALA A 106 -1.80 13.89 4.94
CA ALA A 106 -0.92 14.79 5.67
C ALA A 106 0.23 15.32 4.82
N ALA A 107 0.79 14.48 3.92
CA ALA A 107 1.82 14.92 2.97
C ALA A 107 1.29 15.94 1.97
N VAL A 108 0.05 15.81 1.52
CA VAL A 108 -0.57 16.77 0.57
C VAL A 108 -0.75 18.13 1.22
N PHE A 109 -1.20 18.20 2.47
CA PHE A 109 -1.37 19.46 3.19
C PHE A 109 -0.05 20.08 3.66
N ASN A 110 0.93 19.26 4.01
CA ASN A 110 2.25 19.69 4.41
C ASN A 110 3.34 18.79 3.82
N PRO A 111 3.77 19.03 2.56
CA PRO A 111 4.79 18.19 1.92
C PRO A 111 6.11 18.13 2.70
N LYS A 112 6.47 19.16 3.44
CA LYS A 112 7.68 19.18 4.27
C LYS A 112 7.63 18.18 5.42
N PHE A 113 6.43 17.74 5.82
CA PHE A 113 6.26 16.69 6.81
C PHE A 113 6.97 15.39 6.42
N VAL A 114 6.96 15.03 5.13
CA VAL A 114 7.69 13.85 4.63
C VAL A 114 9.19 14.02 4.85
N LYS A 115 9.73 15.21 4.56
CA LYS A 115 11.16 15.50 4.79
C LYS A 115 11.52 15.44 6.28
N GLU A 116 10.74 16.06 7.13
CA GLU A 116 10.94 16.05 8.58
C GLU A 116 10.88 14.62 9.14
N ALA A 117 9.97 13.80 8.62
CA ALA A 117 9.83 12.40 8.99
C ALA A 117 11.06 11.58 8.54
N ALA A 118 11.47 11.74 7.27
CA ALA A 118 12.64 11.04 6.73
C ALA A 118 13.94 11.44 7.44
N ASP A 119 14.13 12.73 7.70
CA ASP A 119 15.31 13.25 8.45
C ASP A 119 15.36 12.68 9.88
N LYS A 120 14.21 12.43 10.51
CA LYS A 120 14.12 11.99 11.90
C LYS A 120 14.15 10.48 12.09
N PHE A 121 13.49 9.73 11.22
CA PHE A 121 13.28 8.29 11.37
C PHE A 121 14.04 7.46 10.32
N GLY A 122 14.54 8.10 9.27
CA GLY A 122 15.15 7.46 8.10
C GLY A 122 14.14 7.23 6.98
N SER A 123 14.58 7.42 5.73
CA SER A 123 13.75 7.23 4.54
C SER A 123 13.13 5.83 4.47
N GLN A 124 13.85 4.80 4.92
CA GLN A 124 13.38 3.40 4.90
C GLN A 124 12.11 3.17 5.72
N CYS A 125 11.79 4.05 6.68
CA CYS A 125 10.57 3.96 7.48
C CYS A 125 9.38 4.73 6.87
N ILE A 126 9.60 5.50 5.79
CA ILE A 126 8.60 6.42 5.24
C ILE A 126 8.11 5.92 3.88
N VAL A 127 6.86 5.51 3.84
CA VAL A 127 6.12 5.20 2.62
C VAL A 127 5.18 6.36 2.33
N VAL A 128 5.17 6.87 1.09
CA VAL A 128 4.15 7.83 0.67
C VAL A 128 3.07 7.10 -0.12
N ALA A 129 1.86 7.10 0.41
CA ALA A 129 0.70 6.54 -0.28
C ALA A 129 0.08 7.58 -1.21
N ILE A 130 -0.18 7.16 -2.44
CA ILE A 130 -0.74 8.00 -3.52
C ILE A 130 -1.99 7.33 -4.06
N ASP A 131 -3.14 7.98 -3.88
CA ASP A 131 -4.39 7.59 -4.52
C ASP A 131 -4.53 8.40 -5.80
N ALA A 132 -4.31 7.77 -6.95
CA ALA A 132 -4.31 8.43 -8.25
C ALA A 132 -5.53 8.03 -9.09
N LYS A 133 -6.05 9.00 -9.82
CA LYS A 133 -7.17 8.82 -10.74
C LYS A 133 -6.88 9.46 -12.10
N SER A 134 -7.26 8.79 -13.18
CA SER A 134 -7.17 9.34 -14.53
C SER A 134 -8.08 10.55 -14.69
N VAL A 135 -7.50 11.63 -15.26
CA VAL A 135 -8.22 12.87 -15.56
C VAL A 135 -8.12 13.26 -17.03
N SER A 136 -7.51 12.41 -17.86
CA SER A 136 -7.44 12.60 -19.32
C SER A 136 -8.80 12.36 -19.94
N LYS A 137 -9.10 13.13 -20.98
CA LYS A 137 -10.22 12.87 -21.88
C LYS A 137 -9.79 11.93 -23.00
N GLU A 138 -10.75 11.35 -23.67
CA GLU A 138 -10.49 10.51 -24.85
C GLU A 138 -9.69 11.28 -25.90
N GLY A 139 -8.57 10.69 -26.36
CA GLY A 139 -7.64 11.30 -27.31
C GLY A 139 -6.60 12.24 -26.73
N GLU A 140 -6.61 12.51 -25.43
CA GLU A 140 -5.56 13.27 -24.73
C GLU A 140 -4.44 12.34 -24.24
N PRO A 141 -3.20 12.84 -24.07
CA PRO A 141 -2.15 12.08 -23.38
C PRO A 141 -2.60 11.66 -21.98
N PRO A 142 -2.23 10.46 -21.51
CA PRO A 142 -2.57 9.99 -20.18
C PRO A 142 -2.06 10.95 -19.12
N ARG A 143 -2.93 11.29 -18.16
CA ARG A 143 -2.61 12.15 -17.03
C ARG A 143 -3.44 11.70 -15.82
N TRP A 144 -2.82 11.70 -14.64
CA TRP A 144 -3.44 11.31 -13.39
C TRP A 144 -3.30 12.40 -12.36
N GLU A 145 -4.32 12.56 -11.56
CA GLU A 145 -4.38 13.50 -10.44
C GLU A 145 -4.42 12.72 -9.13
N ILE A 146 -3.74 13.24 -8.10
CA ILE A 146 -3.82 12.66 -6.76
C ILE A 146 -5.06 13.12 -6.02
N PHE A 147 -5.58 12.21 -5.19
CA PHE A 147 -6.75 12.44 -4.35
C PHE A 147 -6.41 12.29 -2.88
N THR A 148 -7.21 12.88 -2.01
CA THR A 148 -7.07 12.79 -0.56
C THR A 148 -8.36 12.28 0.09
N HIS A 149 -8.30 12.02 1.41
CA HIS A 149 -9.45 11.57 2.20
C HIS A 149 -10.07 10.26 1.66
N GLY A 150 -9.21 9.26 1.38
CA GLY A 150 -9.66 7.98 0.81
C GLY A 150 -10.32 8.16 -0.56
N GLY A 151 -9.70 8.94 -1.43
CA GLY A 151 -10.16 9.15 -2.80
C GLY A 151 -11.34 10.11 -2.98
N ARG A 152 -11.75 10.82 -1.93
CA ARG A 152 -12.97 11.65 -1.99
C ARG A 152 -12.74 13.07 -2.45
N LYS A 153 -11.52 13.61 -2.37
CA LYS A 153 -11.22 15.01 -2.69
C LYS A 153 -10.12 15.11 -3.72
N PRO A 154 -10.40 15.64 -4.93
CA PRO A 154 -9.38 15.97 -5.92
C PRO A 154 -8.48 17.09 -5.40
N THR A 155 -7.22 17.10 -5.82
CA THR A 155 -6.23 18.09 -5.38
C THR A 155 -5.74 19.01 -6.48
N GLY A 156 -5.94 18.65 -7.75
CA GLY A 156 -5.36 19.33 -8.91
C GLY A 156 -3.87 19.04 -9.12
N ILE A 157 -3.26 18.16 -8.31
CA ILE A 157 -1.83 17.87 -8.36
C ILE A 157 -1.60 16.66 -9.28
N ASP A 158 -0.66 16.78 -10.22
CA ASP A 158 -0.23 15.68 -11.08
C ASP A 158 0.44 14.57 -10.25
N ALA A 159 0.07 13.30 -10.51
CA ALA A 159 0.54 12.17 -9.74
C ALA A 159 2.03 11.88 -9.94
N ILE A 160 2.57 12.10 -11.16
CA ILE A 160 3.99 11.85 -11.48
C ILE A 160 4.86 12.92 -10.81
N GLU A 161 4.52 14.19 -10.98
CA GLU A 161 5.23 15.31 -10.34
C GLU A 161 5.19 15.18 -8.81
N TRP A 162 4.06 14.72 -8.28
CA TRP A 162 3.92 14.49 -6.85
C TRP A 162 4.83 13.37 -6.34
N ALA A 163 4.86 12.22 -7.03
CA ALA A 163 5.72 11.10 -6.67
C ALA A 163 7.20 11.52 -6.66
N GLN A 164 7.67 12.21 -7.71
CA GLN A 164 9.03 12.74 -7.79
C GLN A 164 9.34 13.66 -6.61
N ARG A 165 8.45 14.60 -6.31
CA ARG A 165 8.60 15.51 -5.18
C ARG A 165 8.67 14.80 -3.83
N MET A 166 7.89 13.74 -3.63
CA MET A 166 7.93 12.97 -2.38
C MET A 166 9.24 12.21 -2.24
N VAL A 167 9.79 11.69 -3.32
CA VAL A 167 11.14 11.08 -3.33
C VAL A 167 12.21 12.11 -3.01
N GLU A 168 12.16 13.31 -3.59
CA GLU A 168 13.07 14.42 -3.23
C GLU A 168 12.99 14.80 -1.75
N TYR A 169 11.81 14.65 -1.13
CA TYR A 169 11.60 14.90 0.29
C TYR A 169 11.97 13.71 1.19
N GLY A 170 12.46 12.61 0.61
CA GLY A 170 13.00 11.50 1.36
C GLY A 170 12.03 10.34 1.60
N ALA A 171 10.95 10.25 0.84
CA ALA A 171 10.16 9.02 0.80
C ALA A 171 11.06 7.85 0.39
N GLY A 172 11.06 6.77 1.16
CA GLY A 172 11.83 5.57 0.86
C GLY A 172 11.08 4.59 -0.05
N GLU A 173 9.77 4.76 -0.18
CA GLU A 173 8.91 3.88 -0.98
C GLU A 173 7.60 4.61 -1.36
N ILE A 174 7.02 4.26 -2.50
CA ILE A 174 5.71 4.76 -2.96
C ILE A 174 4.71 3.61 -2.94
N LEU A 175 3.58 3.78 -2.26
CA LEU A 175 2.41 2.92 -2.35
C LEU A 175 1.39 3.57 -3.29
N LEU A 176 1.30 3.05 -4.51
CA LEU A 176 0.49 3.63 -5.57
C LEU A 176 -0.82 2.87 -5.75
N THR A 177 -1.94 3.50 -5.45
CA THR A 177 -3.27 2.94 -5.66
C THR A 177 -3.97 3.64 -6.84
N SER A 178 -4.34 2.86 -7.86
CA SER A 178 -5.23 3.34 -8.91
C SER A 178 -6.68 3.30 -8.42
N MET A 179 -7.30 4.47 -8.29
CA MET A 179 -8.71 4.59 -7.93
C MET A 179 -9.65 4.08 -9.02
N ASP A 180 -9.19 4.11 -10.28
CA ASP A 180 -9.97 3.60 -11.42
C ASP A 180 -10.03 2.07 -11.44
N ARG A 181 -9.06 1.43 -10.78
CA ARG A 181 -8.94 -0.04 -10.76
C ARG A 181 -9.32 -0.64 -9.42
N ASP A 182 -9.24 0.10 -8.31
CA ASP A 182 -9.50 -0.44 -6.99
C ASP A 182 -10.91 -1.05 -6.87
N GLY A 183 -10.96 -2.28 -6.37
CA GLY A 183 -12.19 -3.07 -6.24
C GLY A 183 -12.76 -3.66 -7.53
N THR A 184 -12.19 -3.40 -8.72
CA THR A 184 -12.73 -3.82 -10.02
C THR A 184 -12.36 -5.24 -10.42
N LYS A 185 -11.27 -5.80 -9.89
CA LYS A 185 -10.71 -7.12 -10.25
C LYS A 185 -10.28 -7.27 -11.72
N ILE A 186 -10.05 -6.17 -12.46
CA ILE A 186 -9.69 -6.20 -13.90
C ILE A 186 -8.19 -5.97 -14.16
N GLY A 187 -7.36 -6.01 -13.13
CA GLY A 187 -5.91 -5.81 -13.17
C GLY A 187 -5.48 -4.42 -12.75
N PHE A 188 -4.17 -4.26 -12.52
CA PHE A 188 -3.56 -2.99 -12.20
C PHE A 188 -3.74 -1.96 -13.33
N ASP A 189 -3.63 -0.68 -12.99
CA ASP A 189 -3.48 0.40 -13.97
C ASP A 189 -2.03 0.42 -14.47
N ILE A 190 -1.75 -0.40 -15.48
CA ILE A 190 -0.40 -0.57 -16.01
C ILE A 190 0.19 0.74 -16.52
N PRO A 191 -0.54 1.58 -17.31
CA PRO A 191 -0.03 2.87 -17.75
C PRO A 191 0.35 3.81 -16.60
N LEU A 192 -0.46 3.89 -15.54
CA LEU A 192 -0.15 4.68 -14.36
C LEU A 192 1.07 4.12 -13.62
N THR A 193 1.07 2.80 -13.39
CA THR A 193 2.11 2.13 -12.60
C THR A 193 3.47 2.28 -13.27
N SER A 194 3.58 1.98 -14.57
CA SER A 194 4.84 2.14 -15.31
C SER A 194 5.31 3.61 -15.36
N ALA A 195 4.39 4.56 -15.58
CA ALA A 195 4.75 5.97 -15.61
C ALA A 195 5.36 6.46 -14.28
N ILE A 196 4.83 6.00 -13.14
CA ILE A 196 5.39 6.34 -11.81
C ILE A 196 6.71 5.59 -11.59
N CYS A 197 6.77 4.27 -11.87
CA CYS A 197 7.99 3.48 -11.68
C CYS A 197 9.17 4.03 -12.49
N ASP A 198 8.93 4.47 -13.72
CA ASP A 198 9.97 5.04 -14.59
C ASP A 198 10.39 6.46 -14.18
N ALA A 199 9.55 7.17 -13.42
CA ALA A 199 9.79 8.55 -12.99
C ALA A 199 10.51 8.69 -11.65
N VAL A 200 10.54 7.62 -10.80
CA VAL A 200 11.14 7.68 -9.46
C VAL A 200 12.27 6.67 -9.29
N SER A 201 13.12 6.88 -8.28
CA SER A 201 14.29 6.03 -7.99
C SER A 201 14.11 5.14 -6.75
N VAL A 202 12.95 5.18 -6.12
CA VAL A 202 12.61 4.35 -4.96
C VAL A 202 11.64 3.24 -5.37
N PRO A 203 11.55 2.14 -4.61
CA PRO A 203 10.60 1.09 -4.89
C PRO A 203 9.15 1.59 -4.97
N VAL A 204 8.39 1.03 -5.90
CA VAL A 204 6.95 1.31 -6.07
C VAL A 204 6.14 0.03 -5.82
N ILE A 205 5.15 0.13 -4.96
CA ILE A 205 4.17 -0.91 -4.67
C ILE A 205 2.92 -0.61 -5.49
N ALA A 206 2.57 -1.49 -6.43
CA ALA A 206 1.34 -1.38 -7.20
C ALA A 206 0.14 -1.87 -6.38
N SER A 207 -0.94 -1.09 -6.35
CA SER A 207 -2.17 -1.37 -5.61
C SER A 207 -3.41 -1.02 -6.42
N GLY A 208 -4.47 -1.81 -6.21
CA GLY A 208 -5.79 -1.63 -6.82
C GLY A 208 -6.01 -2.44 -8.10
N GLY A 209 -7.06 -3.27 -8.11
CA GLY A 209 -7.53 -3.97 -9.30
C GLY A 209 -7.18 -5.45 -9.41
N VAL A 210 -6.43 -6.02 -8.50
CA VAL A 210 -6.04 -7.44 -8.59
C VAL A 210 -7.25 -8.35 -8.49
N GLY A 211 -7.41 -9.23 -9.48
CA GLY A 211 -8.50 -10.21 -9.55
C GLY A 211 -8.04 -11.64 -9.81
N ASN A 212 -6.79 -11.85 -10.26
CA ASN A 212 -6.20 -13.17 -10.47
C ASN A 212 -4.67 -13.09 -10.41
N LEU A 213 -3.97 -14.23 -10.50
CA LEU A 213 -2.52 -14.31 -10.36
C LEU A 213 -1.75 -13.73 -11.55
N ASP A 214 -2.32 -13.72 -12.76
CA ASP A 214 -1.65 -13.10 -13.92
C ASP A 214 -1.55 -11.58 -13.77
N HIS A 215 -2.50 -10.94 -13.10
CA HIS A 215 -2.41 -9.51 -12.79
C HIS A 215 -1.19 -9.16 -11.93
N LEU A 216 -0.77 -10.07 -11.02
CA LEU A 216 0.46 -9.86 -10.23
C LEU A 216 1.70 -9.88 -11.13
N VAL A 217 1.72 -10.78 -12.13
CA VAL A 217 2.77 -10.85 -13.14
C VAL A 217 2.83 -9.56 -13.96
N GLU A 218 1.68 -9.11 -14.49
CA GLU A 218 1.57 -7.88 -15.29
C GLU A 218 2.05 -6.65 -14.50
N GLY A 219 1.70 -6.55 -13.22
CA GLY A 219 2.12 -5.45 -12.36
C GLY A 219 3.64 -5.29 -12.24
N VAL A 220 4.39 -6.40 -12.18
CA VAL A 220 5.85 -6.37 -12.05
C VAL A 220 6.60 -6.41 -13.38
N THR A 221 5.99 -6.92 -14.44
CA THR A 221 6.62 -7.00 -15.76
C THR A 221 6.30 -5.78 -16.64
N GLU A 222 5.03 -5.51 -16.89
CA GLU A 222 4.57 -4.39 -17.71
C GLU A 222 4.43 -3.09 -16.91
N GLY A 223 4.02 -3.21 -15.62
CA GLY A 223 3.92 -2.09 -14.71
C GLY A 223 5.25 -1.65 -14.09
N HIS A 224 6.31 -2.46 -14.21
CA HIS A 224 7.64 -2.24 -13.63
C HIS A 224 7.67 -2.14 -12.09
N ALA A 225 6.59 -2.50 -11.41
CA ALA A 225 6.51 -2.41 -9.96
C ALA A 225 7.54 -3.31 -9.26
N ASP A 226 8.01 -2.87 -8.09
CA ASP A 226 8.93 -3.63 -7.23
C ASP A 226 8.20 -4.54 -6.25
N ALA A 227 6.94 -4.22 -6.00
CA ALA A 227 6.04 -5.00 -5.18
C ALA A 227 4.59 -4.88 -5.69
N VAL A 228 3.79 -5.88 -5.35
CA VAL A 228 2.36 -5.91 -5.62
C VAL A 228 1.59 -6.06 -4.32
N LEU A 229 0.60 -5.20 -4.12
CA LEU A 229 -0.27 -5.22 -2.96
C LEU A 229 -1.65 -5.73 -3.38
N ALA A 230 -2.17 -6.71 -2.65
CA ALA A 230 -3.48 -7.26 -2.89
C ALA A 230 -4.21 -7.58 -1.58
N ALA A 231 -5.52 -7.46 -1.59
CA ALA A 231 -6.37 -7.73 -0.46
C ALA A 231 -7.38 -8.86 -0.76
N SER A 232 -8.33 -8.61 -1.65
CA SER A 232 -9.51 -9.46 -1.84
C SER A 232 -9.18 -10.90 -2.20
N ILE A 233 -8.22 -11.12 -3.11
CA ILE A 233 -7.86 -12.47 -3.59
C ILE A 233 -7.28 -13.34 -2.47
N PHE A 234 -6.62 -12.72 -1.47
CA PHE A 234 -6.04 -13.41 -0.32
C PHE A 234 -7.05 -13.51 0.84
N HIS A 235 -7.82 -12.45 1.12
CA HIS A 235 -8.79 -12.45 2.22
C HIS A 235 -9.89 -13.49 2.04
N PHE A 236 -10.39 -13.65 0.81
CA PHE A 236 -11.43 -14.62 0.50
C PHE A 236 -10.89 -16.01 0.16
N ALA A 237 -9.58 -16.24 0.37
CA ALA A 237 -8.91 -17.50 0.06
C ALA A 237 -9.18 -17.96 -1.39
N GLU A 238 -9.31 -17.00 -2.33
CA GLU A 238 -9.36 -17.33 -3.76
C GLU A 238 -8.00 -17.90 -4.19
N TYR A 239 -6.91 -17.37 -3.59
CA TYR A 239 -5.53 -17.84 -3.73
C TYR A 239 -4.79 -17.64 -2.41
N SER A 240 -3.78 -18.49 -2.13
CA SER A 240 -2.79 -18.27 -1.08
C SER A 240 -1.63 -17.41 -1.59
N VAL A 241 -0.84 -16.83 -0.68
CA VAL A 241 0.39 -16.10 -1.03
C VAL A 241 1.41 -17.06 -1.64
N GLU A 242 1.50 -18.28 -1.13
CA GLU A 242 2.39 -19.33 -1.67
C GLU A 242 2.05 -19.65 -3.13
N GLU A 243 0.76 -19.84 -3.46
CA GLU A 243 0.32 -20.08 -4.84
C GLU A 243 0.69 -18.90 -5.74
N ALA A 244 0.50 -17.66 -5.28
CA ALA A 244 0.85 -16.46 -6.01
C ALA A 244 2.36 -16.40 -6.31
N LYS A 245 3.21 -16.68 -5.32
CA LYS A 245 4.66 -16.74 -5.50
C LYS A 245 5.09 -17.84 -6.48
N ARG A 246 4.52 -19.02 -6.37
CA ARG A 246 4.80 -20.13 -7.30
C ARG A 246 4.40 -19.80 -8.72
N HIS A 247 3.26 -19.13 -8.90
CA HIS A 247 2.80 -18.68 -10.20
C HIS A 247 3.76 -17.65 -10.82
N MET A 248 4.17 -16.64 -10.05
CA MET A 248 5.14 -15.62 -10.49
C MET A 248 6.50 -16.26 -10.84
N ALA A 249 7.00 -17.18 -10.00
CA ALA A 249 8.23 -17.92 -10.26
C ALA A 249 8.16 -18.75 -11.56
N ALA A 250 7.02 -19.41 -11.82
CA ALA A 250 6.80 -20.19 -13.06
C ALA A 250 6.81 -19.29 -14.32
N LYS A 251 6.53 -17.99 -14.17
CA LYS A 251 6.63 -16.99 -15.24
C LYS A 251 8.03 -16.35 -15.34
N GLY A 252 9.00 -16.83 -14.54
CA GLY A 252 10.39 -16.36 -14.58
C GLY A 252 10.66 -15.11 -13.73
N ILE A 253 9.74 -14.72 -12.86
CA ILE A 253 9.91 -13.60 -11.94
C ILE A 253 10.64 -14.08 -10.69
N GLU A 254 11.69 -13.35 -10.28
CA GLU A 254 12.40 -13.64 -9.05
C GLU A 254 11.50 -13.26 -7.85
N VAL A 255 11.16 -14.25 -7.01
CA VAL A 255 10.43 -14.12 -5.75
C VAL A 255 11.10 -14.98 -4.67
N ARG A 256 10.86 -14.67 -3.41
CA ARG A 256 11.29 -15.51 -2.28
C ARG A 256 10.23 -16.60 -2.04
N LEU A 257 10.60 -17.85 -2.25
CA LEU A 257 9.77 -19.03 -1.97
C LEU A 257 10.00 -19.54 -0.56
#